data_434a6fd7ced86af386c2684baaabf82c
#
_entry.id   434a6fd7ced86af386c2684baaabf82c
#
_cell.length_a   1.000
_cell.length_b   1.000
_cell.length_c   1.000
_cell.angle_alpha   90.00
_cell.angle_beta   90.00
_cell.angle_gamma   90.00
#
_symmetry.space_group_name_H-M   'P 1'
#
loop_
_entity.id
_entity.type
_entity.pdbx_description
1 polymer ?
#
loop_
_entity_poly.entity_id
_entity_poly.type
_entity_poly.pdbx_seq_one_letter_code
_entity_poly.pdbx_strand_id
1 'polypeptide(L)'
;MWVFTSTGFVSAVRKHDRPNVITVRSRDRRSLEPLVEFSGTDIKVSPFGDYPYRAFIEPEVFTTWVAKQADEIDYDNFKSKVGKTRGYEFTDALHNVWVAMLAVEDSSREELKRLGDPDGAR
;
A
#
# COMPACT_ATOMS: atom_id res chain seq x y z
N MET A 1 -8.26 0.94 1.73
CA MET A 1 -6.97 1.62 1.95
C MET A 1 -5.85 0.78 1.37
N TRP A 2 -5.07 1.35 0.51
CA TRP A 2 -3.88 0.70 -0.05
C TRP A 2 -2.66 1.24 0.66
N VAL A 3 -1.82 0.35 1.15
CA VAL A 3 -0.62 0.73 1.89
C VAL A 3 0.59 0.10 1.21
N PHE A 4 1.45 0.94 0.65
CA PHE A 4 2.73 0.55 0.10
C PHE A 4 3.81 0.82 1.14
N THR A 5 4.50 -0.22 1.56
CA THR A 5 5.59 -0.11 2.53
C THR A 5 6.89 -0.58 1.90
N SER A 6 8.01 -0.40 2.60
CA SER A 6 9.30 -0.89 2.11
C SER A 6 9.36 -2.40 1.95
N THR A 7 8.42 -3.14 2.53
CA THR A 7 8.37 -4.60 2.47
C THR A 7 7.28 -5.16 1.57
N GLY A 8 6.40 -4.31 1.03
CA GLY A 8 5.37 -4.80 0.13
C GLY A 8 4.14 -3.91 0.03
N PHE A 9 3.05 -4.51 -0.41
CA PHE A 9 1.78 -3.84 -0.62
C PHE A 9 0.65 -4.63 0.03
N VAL A 10 -0.18 -3.95 0.80
CA VAL A 10 -1.40 -4.53 1.38
C VAL A 10 -2.61 -3.65 1.09
N SER A 11 -3.77 -4.30 1.00
CA SER A 11 -5.07 -3.65 0.84
C SER A 11 -5.91 -3.94 2.08
N ALA A 12 -6.34 -2.89 2.77
CA ALA A 12 -7.07 -3.00 4.02
C ALA A 12 -8.50 -2.50 3.83
N VAL A 13 -9.47 -3.31 4.25
CA VAL A 13 -10.89 -2.98 4.21
C VAL A 13 -11.56 -3.42 5.50
N ARG A 14 -12.73 -2.84 5.77
CA ARG A 14 -13.61 -3.31 6.84
C ARG A 14 -14.85 -3.89 6.15
N LYS A 15 -14.98 -5.22 6.18
CA LYS A 15 -16.08 -5.91 5.50
C LYS A 15 -17.34 -5.94 6.34
N HIS A 16 -18.51 -5.91 5.67
CA HIS A 16 -19.80 -5.92 6.35
C HIS A 16 -20.04 -7.18 7.19
N ASP A 17 -19.51 -8.33 6.73
CA ASP A 17 -19.63 -9.60 7.43
C ASP A 17 -18.59 -9.77 8.55
N ARG A 18 -17.61 -8.88 8.66
CA ARG A 18 -16.57 -8.88 9.69
C ARG A 18 -16.28 -7.46 10.15
N PRO A 19 -17.25 -6.75 10.74
CA PRO A 19 -17.09 -5.32 11.02
C PRO A 19 -16.15 -4.99 12.17
N ASN A 20 -15.78 -5.97 12.98
CA ASN A 20 -14.96 -5.76 14.17
C ASN A 20 -13.46 -5.93 13.92
N VAL A 21 -13.08 -6.30 12.71
CA VAL A 21 -11.68 -6.46 12.33
C VAL A 21 -11.39 -5.73 11.02
N ILE A 22 -10.13 -5.43 10.80
CA ILE A 22 -9.66 -4.97 9.49
C ILE A 22 -9.24 -6.21 8.71
N THR A 23 -9.84 -6.42 7.56
CA THR A 23 -9.42 -7.48 6.64
C THR A 23 -8.29 -6.93 5.79
N VAL A 24 -7.08 -7.42 6.03
CA VAL A 24 -5.89 -7.01 5.29
C VAL A 24 -5.54 -8.09 4.29
N ARG A 25 -5.38 -7.70 3.04
CA ARG A 25 -5.20 -8.62 1.91
C ARG A 25 -3.94 -8.26 1.16
N SER A 26 -3.29 -9.27 0.58
CA SER A 26 -2.12 -9.04 -0.26
C SER A 26 -2.09 -9.94 -1.48
N ARG A 27 -1.31 -9.52 -2.47
CA ARG A 27 -1.10 -10.27 -3.71
C ARG A 27 -0.10 -11.40 -3.51
N ASP A 28 0.85 -11.22 -2.60
CA ASP A 28 1.84 -12.24 -2.26
C ASP A 28 1.95 -12.37 -0.74
N ARG A 29 2.43 -13.52 -0.29
CA ARG A 29 2.59 -13.82 1.12
C ARG A 29 3.57 -12.86 1.78
N ARG A 30 4.63 -12.53 1.10
CA ARG A 30 5.73 -11.73 1.63
C ARG A 30 5.30 -10.32 2.05
N SER A 31 4.34 -9.73 1.33
CA SER A 31 3.79 -8.42 1.69
C SER A 31 3.03 -8.43 3.02
N LEU A 32 2.44 -9.57 3.37
CA LEU A 32 1.61 -9.68 4.57
C LEU A 32 2.39 -10.17 5.80
N GLU A 33 3.52 -10.83 5.59
CA GLU A 33 4.30 -11.41 6.69
C GLU A 33 4.68 -10.42 7.80
N PRO A 34 5.18 -9.20 7.49
CA PRO A 34 5.54 -8.27 8.56
C PRO A 34 4.36 -7.89 9.45
N LEU A 35 3.17 -7.73 8.87
CA LEU A 35 1.98 -7.39 9.65
C LEU A 35 1.54 -8.55 10.54
N VAL A 36 1.52 -9.78 10.03
CA VAL A 36 1.08 -10.92 10.84
C VAL A 36 2.09 -11.27 11.92
N GLU A 37 3.37 -11.06 11.66
CA GLU A 37 4.40 -11.19 12.69
C GLU A 37 4.18 -10.15 13.80
N PHE A 38 3.91 -8.92 13.44
CA PHE A 38 3.63 -7.84 14.40
C PHE A 38 2.35 -8.10 15.21
N SER A 39 1.28 -8.56 14.56
CA SER A 39 -0.03 -8.75 15.18
C SER A 39 -0.20 -10.09 15.88
N GLY A 40 0.65 -11.07 15.58
CA GLY A 40 0.51 -12.41 16.11
C GLY A 40 -0.64 -13.21 15.51
N THR A 41 -1.12 -12.81 14.33
CA THR A 41 -2.22 -13.50 13.65
C THR A 41 -1.68 -14.42 12.55
N ASP A 42 -2.56 -15.26 12.01
CA ASP A 42 -2.22 -16.19 10.95
C ASP A 42 -2.61 -15.63 9.58
N ILE A 43 -1.87 -16.04 8.55
CA ILE A 43 -2.24 -15.80 7.16
C ILE A 43 -3.23 -16.88 6.74
N LYS A 44 -4.38 -16.44 6.19
CA LYS A 44 -5.37 -17.31 5.57
C LYS A 44 -5.16 -17.26 4.06
N VAL A 45 -5.11 -18.44 3.44
CA VAL A 45 -4.90 -18.55 2.00
C VAL A 45 -6.22 -18.87 1.32
N SER A 46 -6.56 -18.12 0.27
CA SER A 46 -7.71 -18.37 -0.57
C SER A 46 -7.23 -18.36 -2.01
N PRO A 47 -7.17 -19.52 -2.69
CA PRO A 47 -6.67 -19.57 -4.07
C PRO A 47 -7.65 -18.96 -5.07
N PHE A 48 -8.84 -18.59 -4.63
CA PHE A 48 -9.88 -18.00 -5.47
C PHE A 48 -10.13 -16.55 -5.06
N GLY A 49 -10.38 -15.70 -6.03
CA GLY A 49 -10.66 -14.28 -5.80
C GLY A 49 -9.44 -13.39 -6.04
N ASP A 50 -9.58 -12.12 -5.67
CA ASP A 50 -8.61 -11.07 -6.03
C ASP A 50 -7.30 -11.17 -5.28
N TYR A 51 -7.35 -11.50 -4.00
CA TYR A 51 -6.19 -11.48 -3.11
C TYR A 51 -6.07 -12.85 -2.46
N PRO A 52 -5.03 -13.62 -2.80
CA PRO A 52 -4.92 -14.98 -2.26
C PRO A 52 -4.54 -15.04 -0.78
N TYR A 53 -3.99 -13.97 -0.21
CA TYR A 53 -3.51 -13.95 1.17
C TYR A 53 -4.28 -12.93 1.98
N ARG A 54 -4.77 -13.33 3.16
CA ARG A 54 -5.60 -12.49 4.02
C ARG A 54 -5.22 -12.69 5.48
N ALA A 55 -5.43 -11.63 6.27
CA ALA A 55 -5.32 -11.68 7.72
C ALA A 55 -6.42 -10.81 8.30
N PHE A 56 -6.91 -11.18 9.48
CA PHE A 56 -7.96 -10.43 10.18
C PHE A 56 -7.32 -9.79 11.41
N ILE A 57 -7.21 -8.48 11.38
CA ILE A 57 -6.39 -7.72 12.32
C ILE A 57 -7.30 -6.84 13.19
N GLU A 58 -7.06 -6.84 14.50
CA GLU A 58 -7.72 -5.88 15.38
C GLU A 58 -7.45 -4.45 14.88
N PRO A 59 -8.47 -3.57 14.82
CA PRO A 59 -8.30 -2.23 14.27
C PRO A 59 -7.17 -1.44 14.94
N GLU A 60 -7.04 -1.53 16.26
CA GLU A 60 -6.00 -0.82 17.00
C GLU A 60 -4.60 -1.32 16.66
N VAL A 61 -4.47 -2.62 16.42
CA VAL A 61 -3.19 -3.23 16.04
C VAL A 61 -2.81 -2.78 14.64
N PHE A 62 -3.76 -2.73 13.72
CA PHE A 62 -3.50 -2.24 12.37
C PHE A 62 -3.09 -0.77 12.38
N THR A 63 -3.78 0.06 13.15
CA THR A 63 -3.43 1.48 13.31
C THR A 63 -2.00 1.64 13.81
N THR A 64 -1.62 0.87 14.83
CA THR A 64 -0.27 0.93 15.40
C THR A 64 0.77 0.48 14.38
N TRP A 65 0.48 -0.56 13.61
CA TRP A 65 1.38 -1.03 12.56
C TRP A 65 1.60 0.02 11.46
N VAL A 66 0.54 0.69 11.03
CA VAL A 66 0.65 1.76 10.03
C VAL A 66 1.48 2.92 10.56
N ALA A 67 1.25 3.31 11.82
CA ALA A 67 2.04 4.36 12.47
C ALA A 67 3.52 3.98 12.52
N LYS A 68 3.82 2.73 12.83
CA LYS A 68 5.19 2.21 12.84
C LYS A 68 5.84 2.33 11.46
N GLN A 69 5.10 2.03 10.38
CA GLN A 69 5.62 2.17 9.03
C GLN A 69 5.98 3.63 8.73
N ALA A 70 5.16 4.57 9.18
CA ALA A 70 5.43 5.99 9.01
C ALA A 70 6.67 6.44 9.79
N ASP A 71 6.80 5.99 11.03
CA ASP A 71 7.95 6.34 11.88
C ASP A 71 9.27 5.79 11.34
N GLU A 72 9.22 4.71 10.59
CA GLU A 72 10.41 4.05 10.04
C GLU A 72 10.83 4.60 8.67
N ILE A 73 10.23 5.67 8.19
CA ILE A 73 10.66 6.29 6.94
C ILE A 73 12.05 6.92 7.17
N ASP A 74 13.05 6.28 6.56
CA ASP A 74 14.46 6.67 6.68
C ASP A 74 15.11 6.88 5.30
N TYR A 75 14.29 7.06 4.26
CA TYR A 75 14.72 7.08 2.87
C TYR A 75 14.14 8.30 2.16
N ASP A 76 14.86 8.78 1.15
CA ASP A 76 14.41 9.85 0.27
C ASP A 76 13.85 9.32 -1.06
N ASN A 77 14.05 8.03 -1.35
CA ASN A 77 13.52 7.39 -2.54
C ASN A 77 12.91 6.04 -2.18
N PHE A 78 11.59 5.97 -2.26
CA PHE A 78 10.84 4.78 -1.86
C PHE A 78 11.17 3.57 -2.72
N LYS A 79 11.24 3.74 -4.05
CA LYS A 79 11.52 2.62 -4.95
C LYS A 79 12.90 2.02 -4.70
N SER A 80 13.89 2.87 -4.40
CA SER A 80 15.23 2.39 -4.05
C SER A 80 15.23 1.59 -2.75
N LYS A 81 14.48 2.05 -1.75
CA LYS A 81 14.34 1.31 -0.49
C LYS A 81 13.68 -0.05 -0.70
N VAL A 82 12.60 -0.09 -1.45
CA VAL A 82 11.88 -1.35 -1.75
C VAL A 82 12.76 -2.30 -2.55
N GLY A 83 13.55 -1.78 -3.48
CA GLY A 83 14.47 -2.59 -4.28
C GLY A 83 15.45 -3.38 -3.44
N LYS A 84 15.91 -2.82 -2.32
CA LYS A 84 16.83 -3.51 -1.40
C LYS A 84 16.17 -4.67 -0.67
N THR A 85 14.88 -4.57 -0.38
CA THR A 85 14.15 -5.61 0.38
C THR A 85 13.43 -6.60 -0.51
N ARG A 86 12.89 -6.16 -1.65
CA ARG A 86 12.00 -6.97 -2.48
C ARG A 86 12.54 -7.28 -3.87
N GLY A 87 13.55 -6.57 -4.32
CA GLY A 87 14.18 -6.82 -5.61
C GLY A 87 13.47 -6.15 -6.78
N TYR A 88 13.98 -6.44 -7.98
CA TYR A 88 13.64 -5.72 -9.21
C TYR A 88 12.17 -5.93 -9.64
N GLU A 89 11.66 -7.15 -9.54
CA GLU A 89 10.30 -7.44 -10.00
C GLU A 89 9.25 -6.60 -9.26
N PHE A 90 9.44 -6.45 -7.95
CA PHE A 90 8.51 -5.66 -7.16
C PHE A 90 8.66 -4.17 -7.46
N THR A 91 9.88 -3.68 -7.61
CA THR A 91 10.10 -2.26 -7.96
C THR A 91 9.58 -1.93 -9.35
N ASP A 92 9.64 -2.87 -10.28
CA ASP A 92 9.05 -2.68 -11.61
C ASP A 92 7.54 -2.51 -11.53
N ALA A 93 6.87 -3.33 -10.70
CA ALA A 93 5.44 -3.17 -10.45
C ALA A 93 5.11 -1.81 -9.83
N LEU A 94 5.91 -1.34 -8.88
CA LEU A 94 5.74 0.00 -8.29
C LEU A 94 5.93 1.11 -9.32
N HIS A 95 6.89 0.95 -10.22
CA HIS A 95 7.10 1.92 -11.29
C HIS A 95 5.86 2.02 -12.17
N ASN A 96 5.21 0.90 -12.48
CA ASN A 96 3.99 0.88 -13.27
C ASN A 96 2.83 1.60 -12.53
N VAL A 97 2.74 1.46 -11.21
CA VAL A 97 1.77 2.22 -10.40
C VAL A 97 2.06 3.71 -10.50
N TRP A 98 3.33 4.10 -10.37
CA TRP A 98 3.75 5.49 -10.46
C TRP A 98 3.36 6.07 -11.83
N VAL A 99 3.62 5.33 -12.91
CA VAL A 99 3.25 5.75 -14.26
C VAL A 99 1.73 5.89 -14.39
N ALA A 100 0.96 4.93 -13.85
CA ALA A 100 -0.50 4.98 -13.91
C ALA A 100 -1.05 6.24 -13.22
N MET A 101 -0.43 6.67 -12.13
CA MET A 101 -0.86 7.86 -11.39
C MET A 101 -0.56 9.18 -12.12
N LEU A 102 0.29 9.16 -13.15
CA LEU A 102 0.53 10.34 -13.97
C LEU A 102 -0.75 10.86 -14.63
N ALA A 103 -1.71 9.97 -14.92
CA ALA A 103 -2.99 10.38 -15.49
C ALA A 103 -3.73 11.37 -14.57
N VAL A 104 -3.63 11.19 -13.25
CA VAL A 104 -4.23 12.11 -12.28
C VAL A 104 -3.51 13.46 -12.32
N GLU A 105 -2.18 13.45 -12.37
CA GLU A 105 -1.39 14.67 -12.46
C GLU A 105 -1.69 15.44 -13.75
N ASP A 106 -1.74 14.73 -14.88
CA ASP A 106 -2.02 15.36 -16.17
C ASP A 106 -3.37 16.03 -16.18
N SER A 107 -4.40 15.40 -15.64
CA SER A 107 -5.73 16.00 -15.52
C SER A 107 -5.71 17.26 -14.64
N SER A 108 -4.96 17.21 -13.53
CA SER A 108 -4.81 18.35 -12.63
C SER A 108 -4.10 19.53 -13.31
N ARG A 109 -3.05 19.25 -14.07
CA ARG A 109 -2.33 20.30 -14.82
C ARG A 109 -3.19 20.95 -15.89
N GLU A 110 -4.01 20.17 -16.59
CA GLU A 110 -4.95 20.70 -17.56
C GLU A 110 -5.97 21.62 -16.88
N GLU A 111 -6.48 21.25 -15.71
CA GLU A 111 -7.40 22.07 -14.94
C GLU A 111 -6.76 23.39 -14.53
N LEU A 112 -5.51 23.36 -14.03
CA LEU A 112 -4.77 24.55 -13.63
C LEU A 112 -4.57 25.51 -14.81
N LYS A 113 -4.24 24.99 -15.99
CA LYS A 113 -4.08 25.79 -17.20
C LYS A 113 -5.41 26.45 -17.60
N ARG A 114 -6.50 25.70 -17.53
CA ARG A 114 -7.82 26.20 -17.88
C ARG A 114 -8.27 27.33 -16.95
N LEU A 115 -7.95 27.24 -15.65
CA LEU A 115 -8.27 28.26 -14.66
C LEU A 115 -7.35 29.48 -14.74
N GLY A 116 -6.25 29.40 -15.49
CA GLY A 116 -5.31 30.51 -15.61
C GLY A 116 -4.58 30.85 -14.33
N ASP A 117 -4.31 29.87 -13.47
CA ASP A 117 -3.61 30.05 -12.20
C ASP A 117 -2.09 29.97 -12.40
N PRO A 118 -1.38 31.11 -12.36
CA PRO A 118 0.08 31.10 -12.55
C PRO A 118 0.83 30.46 -11.40
N ASP A 119 0.28 30.47 -10.18
CA ASP A 119 0.93 29.86 -9.02
C ASP A 119 0.78 28.34 -9.07
N GLY A 120 -0.32 27.83 -9.60
CA GLY A 120 -0.53 26.41 -9.79
C GLY A 120 0.38 25.77 -10.83
N ALA A 121 0.99 26.58 -11.70
CA ALA A 121 1.89 26.12 -12.75
C ALA A 121 3.33 25.89 -12.28
N ARG A 122 3.65 26.20 -11.05
CA ARG A 122 5.01 26.11 -10.51
C ARG A 122 5.37 24.70 -10.04
#